data_a760ff2130b0203489ac3d1242f926d8
#
_entry.id   a760ff2130b0203489ac3d1242f926d8
#
_cell.length_a   1.000
_cell.length_b   1.000
_cell.length_c   1.000
_cell.angle_alpha   90.00
_cell.angle_beta   90.00
_cell.angle_gamma   90.00
#
_symmetry.space_group_name_H-M   'P 1'
#
loop_
_entity.id
_entity.type
_entity.pdbx_description
1 polymer ?
#
loop_
_entity_poly.entity_id
_entity_poly.type
_entity_poly.pdbx_seq_one_letter_code
_entity_poly.pdbx_strand_id
1 'polypeptide(L)'
;MLQLVVVCCIVFALLGPLMPLCGVQALASSSPRFIVATIKPSDPNRAEADGSVGFTPFGSFDAKSQSLKEIIEFVQDIGYYNVDQRIVGGPKWLGSSKFDIGAKCDEETVRAFGRMPLKQQILAEQNMVQALLVDRFKLRTHHELRRLPVYALVQAKSGSKMKLSGKTGEDELGDADGPPGNWKATDVTMKVLANELSSLPEFGGKIVVDRTGLEGSFDFVIRWTPDPTMGAAPPGADDGLKSDSSAPSLLTALQEQLGLKLESTKEPVDVIVIDSAELPTPN
;
A
#
# COMPACT_ATOMS: atom_id res chain seq x y z
N MET A 1 -30.03 61.23 -30.83
CA MET A 1 -30.88 61.94 -29.86
C MET A 1 -30.49 61.40 -28.49
N LEU A 2 -29.54 62.00 -27.81
CA LEU A 2 -29.61 63.18 -26.94
C LEU A 2 -30.58 62.96 -25.78
N GLN A 3 -30.07 62.81 -24.59
CA GLN A 3 -29.97 63.62 -23.38
C GLN A 3 -29.73 62.69 -22.21
N LEU A 4 -28.64 62.69 -21.43
CA LEU A 4 -28.11 63.68 -20.50
C LEU A 4 -29.14 64.23 -19.48
N VAL A 5 -28.99 63.89 -18.21
CA VAL A 5 -29.23 64.68 -16.99
C VAL A 5 -28.74 63.87 -15.79
N VAL A 6 -27.56 64.17 -15.17
CA VAL A 6 -27.27 65.08 -14.07
C VAL A 6 -27.67 64.56 -12.67
N VAL A 7 -26.62 64.15 -11.94
CA VAL A 7 -26.22 64.43 -10.54
C VAL A 7 -27.29 64.62 -9.47
N CYS A 8 -27.23 63.85 -8.42
CA CYS A 8 -27.35 64.36 -7.06
C CYS A 8 -26.56 63.50 -6.05
N CYS A 9 -25.53 64.15 -5.46
CA CYS A 9 -24.82 63.66 -4.28
C CYS A 9 -25.75 63.68 -3.05
N ILE A 10 -25.82 62.59 -2.32
CA ILE A 10 -26.18 62.64 -0.90
C ILE A 10 -25.14 61.79 -0.15
N VAL A 11 -24.29 62.47 0.59
CA VAL A 11 -23.40 61.94 1.61
C VAL A 11 -24.26 61.55 2.80
N PHE A 12 -24.30 60.26 3.15
CA PHE A 12 -24.75 59.83 4.47
C PHE A 12 -23.60 59.06 5.13
N ALA A 13 -22.90 59.77 6.02
CA ALA A 13 -22.02 59.19 6.98
C ALA A 13 -22.82 58.44 8.03
N LEU A 14 -22.74 57.12 8.04
CA LEU A 14 -23.16 56.33 9.17
C LEU A 14 -21.96 55.51 9.67
N LEU A 15 -21.47 55.91 10.86
CA LEU A 15 -20.58 55.10 11.68
C LEU A 15 -21.27 53.78 11.99
N GLY A 16 -20.83 52.69 11.36
CA GLY A 16 -21.11 51.33 11.78
C GLY A 16 -20.04 50.87 12.76
N PRO A 17 -20.39 50.10 13.78
CA PRO A 17 -19.41 49.65 14.77
C PRO A 17 -18.41 48.69 14.11
N LEU A 18 -17.12 48.92 14.36
CA LEU A 18 -16.05 48.01 14.07
C LEU A 18 -16.30 46.70 14.82
N MET A 19 -16.81 45.68 14.13
CA MET A 19 -16.74 44.33 14.65
C MET A 19 -15.29 43.85 14.57
N PRO A 20 -14.72 43.36 15.68
CA PRO A 20 -13.42 42.72 15.59
C PRO A 20 -13.57 41.48 14.72
N LEU A 21 -12.82 41.44 13.60
CA LEU A 21 -12.57 40.19 12.88
C LEU A 21 -11.92 39.24 13.89
N CYS A 22 -12.77 38.36 14.46
CA CYS A 22 -12.28 37.20 15.18
C CYS A 22 -11.54 36.35 14.14
N GLY A 23 -10.23 36.50 14.08
CA GLY A 23 -9.38 35.68 13.24
C GLY A 23 -9.56 34.22 13.67
N VAL A 24 -10.34 33.48 12.89
CA VAL A 24 -10.28 32.03 12.94
C VAL A 24 -8.89 31.67 12.47
N GLN A 25 -7.97 31.57 13.44
CA GLN A 25 -6.72 30.86 13.21
C GLN A 25 -7.12 29.43 12.89
N ALA A 26 -7.16 29.09 11.60
CA ALA A 26 -7.14 27.74 11.15
C ALA A 26 -5.89 27.14 11.80
N LEU A 27 -6.08 26.32 12.83
CA LEU A 27 -5.06 25.43 13.33
C LEU A 27 -4.68 24.60 12.11
N ALA A 28 -3.56 24.96 11.49
CA ALA A 28 -2.93 24.09 10.53
C ALA A 28 -2.60 22.82 11.29
N SER A 29 -3.47 21.83 11.19
CA SER A 29 -3.21 20.50 11.70
C SER A 29 -1.98 20.02 10.94
N SER A 30 -0.81 20.14 11.56
CA SER A 30 0.41 19.56 11.02
C SER A 30 0.16 18.08 10.86
N SER A 31 0.39 17.56 9.64
CA SER A 31 0.30 16.11 9.41
C SER A 31 1.08 15.37 10.48
N PRO A 32 0.56 14.24 11.00
CA PRO A 32 1.23 13.47 12.04
C PRO A 32 2.68 13.16 11.64
N ARG A 33 3.60 13.24 12.61
CA ARG A 33 5.03 12.96 12.40
C ARG A 33 5.59 12.20 13.57
N PHE A 34 6.66 11.44 13.35
CA PHE A 34 7.42 10.87 14.43
C PHE A 34 8.19 11.97 15.19
N ILE A 35 8.12 11.92 16.53
CA ILE A 35 8.85 12.84 17.40
C ILE A 35 10.27 12.38 17.68
N VAL A 36 10.49 11.06 17.62
CA VAL A 36 11.80 10.43 17.79
C VAL A 36 11.97 9.37 16.72
N ALA A 37 13.12 9.36 16.09
CA ALA A 37 13.51 8.30 15.15
C ALA A 37 15.00 8.00 15.31
N THR A 38 15.32 6.72 15.40
CA THR A 38 16.68 6.19 15.36
C THR A 38 16.87 5.37 14.11
N ILE A 39 17.99 5.56 13.42
CA ILE A 39 18.35 4.79 12.24
C ILE A 39 19.80 4.37 12.39
N LYS A 40 20.06 3.08 12.27
CA LYS A 40 21.41 2.52 12.34
C LYS A 40 21.58 1.41 11.31
N PRO A 41 22.79 1.15 10.82
CA PRO A 41 23.07 -0.04 10.04
C PRO A 41 22.71 -1.29 10.82
N SER A 42 22.12 -2.27 10.16
CA SER A 42 21.79 -3.57 10.77
C SER A 42 23.06 -4.40 10.98
N ASP A 43 23.00 -5.31 11.94
CA ASP A 43 24.03 -6.31 12.15
C ASP A 43 24.15 -7.21 10.90
N PRO A 44 25.32 -7.24 10.23
CA PRO A 44 25.51 -8.05 9.03
C PRO A 44 25.40 -9.56 9.27
N ASN A 45 25.50 -10.00 10.54
CA ASN A 45 25.39 -11.41 10.92
C ASN A 45 23.95 -11.84 11.26
N ARG A 46 22.99 -10.90 11.21
CA ARG A 46 21.58 -11.25 11.45
C ARG A 46 21.04 -12.08 10.29
N ALA A 47 20.33 -13.16 10.62
CA ALA A 47 19.67 -13.97 9.59
C ALA A 47 18.59 -13.14 8.85
N GLU A 48 18.44 -13.35 7.53
CA GLU A 48 17.40 -12.67 6.74
C GLU A 48 15.99 -12.94 7.27
N ALA A 49 15.76 -14.15 7.79
CA ALA A 49 14.48 -14.53 8.39
C ALA A 49 14.09 -13.70 9.63
N ASP A 50 15.05 -12.98 10.24
CA ASP A 50 14.79 -12.10 11.39
C ASP A 50 14.43 -10.67 10.97
N GLY A 51 14.29 -10.41 9.67
CA GLY A 51 13.86 -9.13 9.13
C GLY A 51 12.37 -8.89 9.40
N SER A 52 12.03 -7.67 9.75
CA SER A 52 10.64 -7.26 9.96
C SER A 52 10.42 -5.79 9.64
N VAL A 53 9.24 -5.43 9.20
CA VAL A 53 8.80 -4.05 9.01
C VAL A 53 7.32 -3.94 9.39
N GLY A 54 6.96 -2.90 10.11
CA GLY A 54 5.57 -2.71 10.48
C GLY A 54 5.32 -1.60 11.49
N PHE A 55 4.05 -1.34 11.72
CA PHE A 55 3.58 -0.47 12.78
C PHE A 55 3.20 -1.29 14.01
N THR A 56 3.54 -0.77 15.18
CA THR A 56 3.06 -1.33 16.44
C THR A 56 1.68 -0.76 16.79
N PRO A 57 0.89 -1.43 17.65
CA PRO A 57 -0.42 -0.93 18.08
C PRO A 57 -0.40 0.46 18.75
N PHE A 58 0.78 0.98 19.06
CA PHE A 58 0.98 2.27 19.72
C PHE A 58 1.54 3.34 18.78
N GLY A 59 1.33 3.22 17.46
CA GLY A 59 1.74 4.20 16.46
C GLY A 59 3.26 4.34 16.32
N SER A 60 4.05 3.37 16.81
CA SER A 60 5.49 3.29 16.54
C SER A 60 5.73 2.52 15.25
N PHE A 61 6.75 2.92 14.51
CA PHE A 61 7.24 2.20 13.34
C PHE A 61 8.56 1.51 13.69
N ASP A 62 8.63 0.23 13.40
CA ASP A 62 9.83 -0.57 13.56
C ASP A 62 10.17 -1.29 12.26
N ALA A 63 11.42 -1.16 11.84
CA ALA A 63 12.00 -1.94 10.75
C ALA A 63 13.31 -2.55 11.24
N LYS A 64 13.50 -3.85 11.03
CA LYS A 64 14.70 -4.58 11.40
C LYS A 64 15.25 -5.28 10.18
N SER A 65 16.53 -5.09 9.93
CA SER A 65 17.22 -5.69 8.79
C SER A 65 16.53 -5.44 7.44
N GLN A 66 16.03 -4.21 7.25
CA GLN A 66 15.34 -3.82 6.02
C GLN A 66 16.19 -2.87 5.19
N SER A 67 16.21 -3.08 3.87
CA SER A 67 16.77 -2.10 2.93
C SER A 67 15.80 -0.93 2.74
N LEU A 68 16.33 0.20 2.27
CA LEU A 68 15.47 1.34 1.96
C LEU A 68 14.42 0.98 0.89
N LYS A 69 14.77 0.10 -0.05
CA LYS A 69 13.87 -0.38 -1.09
C LYS A 69 12.68 -1.15 -0.51
N GLU A 70 12.91 -2.07 0.42
CA GLU A 70 11.86 -2.83 1.12
C GLU A 70 10.97 -1.93 1.98
N ILE A 71 11.54 -0.90 2.60
CA ILE A 71 10.74 0.08 3.37
C ILE A 71 9.85 0.92 2.44
N ILE A 72 10.36 1.36 1.28
CA ILE A 72 9.56 2.07 0.28
C ILE A 72 8.43 1.17 -0.22
N GLU A 73 8.71 -0.10 -0.48
CA GLU A 73 7.72 -1.09 -0.86
C GLU A 73 6.58 -1.19 0.15
N PHE A 74 6.93 -1.38 1.43
CA PHE A 74 5.97 -1.45 2.53
C PHE A 74 5.09 -0.19 2.61
N VAL A 75 5.69 1.00 2.51
CA VAL A 75 4.98 2.28 2.60
C VAL A 75 4.06 2.52 1.41
N GLN A 76 4.42 2.02 0.23
CA GLN A 76 3.65 2.22 -0.99
C GLN A 76 2.66 1.10 -1.29
N ASP A 77 2.52 0.14 -0.37
CA ASP A 77 1.65 -1.04 -0.54
C ASP A 77 1.90 -1.75 -1.89
N ILE A 78 3.18 -1.89 -2.22
CA ILE A 78 3.64 -2.62 -3.41
C ILE A 78 3.95 -4.04 -2.96
N GLY A 79 3.22 -5.03 -3.45
CA GLY A 79 3.43 -6.44 -3.04
C GLY A 79 4.88 -6.90 -3.20
N TYR A 80 5.36 -7.63 -2.20
CA TYR A 80 6.77 -8.03 -1.95
C TYR A 80 7.52 -8.62 -3.15
N TYR A 81 6.87 -9.21 -4.12
CA TYR A 81 7.53 -9.91 -5.23
C TYR A 81 7.76 -9.06 -6.47
N ASN A 82 7.28 -7.80 -6.49
CA ASN A 82 7.31 -6.94 -7.67
C ASN A 82 8.23 -5.72 -7.54
N VAL A 83 9.00 -5.65 -6.47
CA VAL A 83 9.81 -4.49 -6.09
C VAL A 83 10.76 -4.06 -7.18
N ASP A 84 11.45 -5.03 -7.81
CA ASP A 84 12.45 -4.72 -8.85
C ASP A 84 11.86 -4.14 -10.13
N GLN A 85 10.59 -4.41 -10.38
CA GLN A 85 9.88 -3.88 -11.55
C GLN A 85 9.19 -2.55 -11.27
N ARG A 86 8.78 -2.33 -10.01
CA ARG A 86 7.98 -1.16 -9.61
C ARG A 86 8.76 -0.08 -8.89
N ILE A 87 9.94 -0.39 -8.33
CA ILE A 87 10.85 0.58 -7.71
C ILE A 87 12.18 0.53 -8.45
N VAL A 88 12.48 1.58 -9.19
CA VAL A 88 13.64 1.64 -10.08
C VAL A 88 14.49 2.88 -9.82
N GLY A 89 15.74 2.87 -10.30
CA GLY A 89 16.65 4.00 -10.12
C GLY A 89 17.32 4.04 -8.75
N GLY A 90 17.86 5.19 -8.40
CA GLY A 90 18.55 5.42 -7.14
C GLY A 90 19.95 4.80 -7.06
N PRO A 91 20.63 4.98 -5.92
CA PRO A 91 21.97 4.47 -5.69
C PRO A 91 21.98 2.96 -5.48
N LYS A 92 23.11 2.31 -5.78
CA LYS A 92 23.26 0.83 -5.70
C LYS A 92 23.00 0.25 -4.30
N TRP A 93 23.28 1.01 -3.25
CA TRP A 93 23.07 0.56 -1.88
C TRP A 93 21.59 0.46 -1.46
N LEU A 94 20.70 1.02 -2.24
CA LEU A 94 19.27 1.14 -1.92
C LEU A 94 18.59 -0.20 -1.59
N GLY A 95 18.97 -1.27 -2.27
CA GLY A 95 18.46 -2.63 -2.04
C GLY A 95 19.41 -3.56 -1.28
N SER A 96 20.66 -3.13 -1.02
CA SER A 96 21.67 -4.00 -0.41
C SER A 96 22.06 -3.59 1.00
N SER A 97 22.02 -2.29 1.34
CA SER A 97 22.29 -1.83 2.69
C SER A 97 21.07 -1.98 3.57
N LYS A 98 21.24 -2.71 4.67
CA LYS A 98 20.15 -2.98 5.62
C LYS A 98 20.23 -2.03 6.82
N PHE A 99 19.08 -1.61 7.32
CA PHE A 99 18.93 -0.68 8.44
C PHE A 99 17.97 -1.23 9.49
N ASP A 100 18.25 -0.89 10.75
CA ASP A 100 17.30 -0.98 11.84
C ASP A 100 16.76 0.43 12.09
N ILE A 101 15.45 0.58 12.01
CA ILE A 101 14.75 1.85 12.21
C ILE A 101 13.75 1.66 13.35
N GLY A 102 13.77 2.58 14.33
CA GLY A 102 12.75 2.67 15.34
C GLY A 102 12.25 4.12 15.41
N ALA A 103 10.95 4.32 15.22
CA ALA A 103 10.37 5.65 15.25
C ALA A 103 9.09 5.67 16.09
N LYS A 104 8.87 6.76 16.85
CA LYS A 104 7.74 6.91 17.77
C LYS A 104 7.03 8.23 17.53
N CYS A 105 5.72 8.21 17.59
CA CYS A 105 4.89 9.42 17.64
C CYS A 105 4.58 9.83 19.10
N ASP A 106 4.01 11.01 19.27
CA ASP A 106 3.53 11.47 20.56
C ASP A 106 2.22 10.80 20.98
N GLU A 107 1.86 10.94 22.25
CA GLU A 107 0.64 10.36 22.79
C GLU A 107 -0.64 10.96 22.19
N GLU A 108 -0.59 12.18 21.70
CA GLU A 108 -1.74 12.83 21.05
C GLU A 108 -2.04 12.17 19.72
N THR A 109 -1.00 11.91 18.92
CA THR A 109 -1.09 11.16 17.64
C THR A 109 -1.61 9.74 17.89
N VAL A 110 -1.08 9.02 18.92
CA VAL A 110 -1.57 7.68 19.29
C VAL A 110 -3.07 7.70 19.60
N ARG A 111 -3.50 8.69 20.40
CA ARG A 111 -4.92 8.84 20.75
C ARG A 111 -5.79 9.20 19.53
N ALA A 112 -5.26 9.99 18.60
CA ALA A 112 -5.95 10.32 17.37
C ALA A 112 -6.14 9.07 16.50
N PHE A 113 -5.12 8.25 16.35
CA PHE A 113 -5.19 6.98 15.61
C PHE A 113 -6.26 6.04 16.17
N GLY A 114 -6.35 5.89 17.49
CA GLY A 114 -7.39 5.05 18.11
C GLY A 114 -8.85 5.50 17.88
N ARG A 115 -9.05 6.68 17.27
CA ARG A 115 -10.38 7.22 16.89
C ARG A 115 -10.58 7.31 15.38
N MET A 116 -9.56 6.99 14.61
CA MET A 116 -9.53 7.14 13.17
C MET A 116 -9.98 5.84 12.50
N PRO A 117 -10.76 5.90 11.43
CA PRO A 117 -11.04 4.74 10.58
C PRO A 117 -9.74 4.06 10.14
N LEU A 118 -9.70 2.74 10.12
CA LEU A 118 -8.48 1.97 9.89
C LEU A 118 -7.75 2.38 8.59
N LYS A 119 -8.47 2.58 7.49
CA LYS A 119 -7.89 3.04 6.21
C LYS A 119 -7.20 4.40 6.32
N GLN A 120 -7.80 5.32 7.09
CA GLN A 120 -7.22 6.64 7.31
C GLN A 120 -5.99 6.56 8.21
N GLN A 121 -6.02 5.69 9.23
CA GLN A 121 -4.88 5.43 10.10
C GLN A 121 -3.71 4.90 9.28
N ILE A 122 -3.90 3.85 8.47
CA ILE A 122 -2.85 3.27 7.63
C ILE A 122 -2.25 4.33 6.70
N LEU A 123 -3.07 5.14 6.05
CA LEU A 123 -2.59 6.21 5.17
C LEU A 123 -1.77 7.26 5.94
N ALA A 124 -2.19 7.62 7.16
CA ALA A 124 -1.46 8.55 8.00
C ALA A 124 -0.10 7.96 8.44
N GLU A 125 -0.07 6.70 8.83
CA GLU A 125 1.14 5.96 9.20
C GLU A 125 2.12 5.86 8.01
N GLN A 126 1.64 5.51 6.84
CA GLN A 126 2.44 5.48 5.60
C GLN A 126 3.05 6.86 5.30
N ASN A 127 2.26 7.92 5.39
CA ASN A 127 2.73 9.29 5.19
C ASN A 127 3.80 9.70 6.21
N MET A 128 3.69 9.24 7.46
CA MET A 128 4.70 9.51 8.49
C MET A 128 6.04 8.84 8.16
N VAL A 129 6.02 7.58 7.71
CA VAL A 129 7.25 6.89 7.29
C VAL A 129 7.83 7.55 6.05
N GLN A 130 7.00 7.90 5.05
CA GLN A 130 7.48 8.62 3.88
C GLN A 130 8.16 9.94 4.25
N ALA A 131 7.59 10.71 5.16
CA ALA A 131 8.20 11.94 5.66
C ALA A 131 9.54 11.67 6.37
N LEU A 132 9.65 10.57 7.13
CA LEU A 132 10.89 10.13 7.76
C LEU A 132 11.97 9.80 6.71
N LEU A 133 11.59 9.07 5.63
CA LEU A 133 12.52 8.71 4.56
C LEU A 133 13.01 9.97 3.81
N VAL A 134 12.13 10.92 3.54
CA VAL A 134 12.50 12.23 2.93
C VAL A 134 13.47 12.98 3.83
N ASP A 135 13.21 13.04 5.13
CA ASP A 135 14.04 13.78 6.07
C ASP A 135 15.42 13.14 6.26
N ARG A 136 15.46 11.82 6.51
CA ARG A 136 16.67 11.12 6.97
C ARG A 136 17.52 10.55 5.85
N PHE A 137 16.90 10.10 4.76
CA PHE A 137 17.59 9.57 3.58
C PHE A 137 17.64 10.57 2.42
N LYS A 138 17.08 11.78 2.59
CA LYS A 138 16.94 12.77 1.52
C LYS A 138 16.29 12.19 0.26
N LEU A 139 15.37 11.24 0.51
CA LEU A 139 14.69 10.50 -0.54
C LEU A 139 13.89 11.45 -1.44
N ARG A 140 14.11 11.35 -2.74
CA ARG A 140 13.32 12.00 -3.78
C ARG A 140 12.82 10.97 -4.76
N THR A 141 11.53 11.01 -5.05
CA THR A 141 10.87 10.05 -5.94
C THR A 141 9.86 10.76 -6.82
N HIS A 142 9.61 10.20 -7.99
CA HIS A 142 8.45 10.53 -8.79
C HIS A 142 7.79 9.27 -9.34
N HIS A 143 6.57 9.40 -9.83
CA HIS A 143 5.80 8.32 -10.43
C HIS A 143 5.89 8.40 -11.96
N GLU A 144 6.08 7.25 -12.61
CA GLU A 144 6.15 7.13 -14.05
C GLU A 144 5.31 5.94 -14.51
N LEU A 145 4.49 6.11 -15.56
CA LEU A 145 3.77 5.01 -16.18
C LEU A 145 4.69 4.31 -17.19
N ARG A 146 5.04 3.06 -16.90
CA ARG A 146 5.84 2.20 -17.81
C ARG A 146 5.02 1.05 -18.33
N ARG A 147 5.16 0.75 -19.63
CA ARG A 147 4.54 -0.45 -20.20
C ARG A 147 5.35 -1.68 -19.84
N LEU A 148 4.85 -2.45 -18.89
CA LEU A 148 5.48 -3.68 -18.40
C LEU A 148 4.69 -4.92 -18.85
N PRO A 149 5.38 -6.08 -19.00
CA PRO A 149 4.69 -7.35 -19.19
C PRO A 149 3.97 -7.73 -17.89
N VAL A 150 2.66 -7.90 -17.97
CA VAL A 150 1.80 -8.18 -16.82
C VAL A 150 0.83 -9.32 -17.15
N TYR A 151 0.17 -9.82 -16.12
CA TYR A 151 -1.05 -10.59 -16.27
C TYR A 151 -2.27 -9.69 -16.01
N ALA A 152 -3.17 -9.57 -16.97
CA ALA A 152 -4.46 -8.94 -16.76
C ALA A 152 -5.43 -9.96 -16.15
N LEU A 153 -5.94 -9.70 -14.96
CA LEU A 153 -7.02 -10.46 -14.35
C LEU A 153 -8.33 -9.99 -14.97
N VAL A 154 -9.01 -10.89 -15.67
CA VAL A 154 -10.25 -10.58 -16.40
C VAL A 154 -11.34 -11.59 -16.05
N GLN A 155 -12.60 -11.26 -16.33
CA GLN A 155 -13.68 -12.23 -16.19
C GLN A 155 -13.57 -13.34 -17.25
N ALA A 156 -13.77 -14.59 -16.81
CA ALA A 156 -13.94 -15.70 -17.74
C ALA A 156 -15.30 -15.59 -18.47
N LYS A 157 -15.47 -16.33 -19.57
CA LYS A 157 -16.75 -16.33 -20.33
C LYS A 157 -17.95 -16.75 -19.48
N SER A 158 -17.74 -17.52 -18.43
CA SER A 158 -18.78 -17.95 -17.49
C SER A 158 -19.27 -16.85 -16.55
N GLY A 159 -18.60 -15.71 -16.52
CA GLY A 159 -18.84 -14.63 -15.56
C GLY A 159 -18.29 -14.94 -14.15
N SER A 160 -18.35 -13.95 -13.26
CA SER A 160 -17.95 -14.09 -11.87
C SER A 160 -18.81 -15.11 -11.14
N LYS A 161 -18.16 -15.94 -10.32
CA LYS A 161 -18.81 -16.91 -9.43
C LYS A 161 -18.67 -16.52 -7.95
N MET A 162 -18.06 -15.40 -7.69
CA MET A 162 -17.86 -14.86 -6.34
C MET A 162 -19.14 -14.22 -5.83
N LYS A 163 -19.32 -14.26 -4.52
CA LYS A 163 -20.42 -13.57 -3.86
C LYS A 163 -20.03 -12.14 -3.54
N LEU A 164 -20.88 -11.16 -3.89
CA LEU A 164 -20.70 -9.80 -3.45
C LEU A 164 -20.73 -9.74 -1.92
N SER A 165 -19.75 -9.10 -1.30
CA SER A 165 -19.71 -8.94 0.15
C SER A 165 -20.91 -8.11 0.61
N GLY A 166 -21.54 -8.54 1.71
CA GLY A 166 -22.61 -7.77 2.36
C GLY A 166 -22.07 -6.67 3.28
N LYS A 167 -20.75 -6.58 3.45
CA LYS A 167 -20.10 -5.55 4.25
C LYS A 167 -19.91 -4.31 3.39
N THR A 168 -20.52 -3.22 3.79
CA THR A 168 -20.40 -1.91 3.14
C THR A 168 -19.50 -0.95 3.93
N GLY A 169 -18.73 -1.48 4.89
CA GLY A 169 -17.85 -0.69 5.75
C GLY A 169 -16.64 -0.17 4.98
N GLU A 170 -16.54 1.14 4.83
CA GLU A 170 -15.32 1.81 4.31
C GLU A 170 -14.10 1.59 5.23
N ASP A 171 -14.33 1.07 6.42
CA ASP A 171 -13.37 0.97 7.52
C ASP A 171 -12.71 -0.42 7.64
N GLU A 172 -13.22 -1.45 6.97
CA GLU A 172 -12.63 -2.79 7.00
C GLU A 172 -11.76 -3.01 5.75
N LEU A 173 -10.50 -3.41 5.98
CA LEU A 173 -9.64 -3.95 4.94
C LEU A 173 -10.13 -5.36 4.64
N GLY A 174 -10.41 -5.64 3.37
CA GLY A 174 -10.67 -7.00 2.96
C GLY A 174 -9.44 -7.87 3.18
N ASP A 175 -9.66 -9.09 3.64
CA ASP A 175 -8.60 -10.04 3.96
C ASP A 175 -8.75 -11.29 3.08
N ALA A 176 -7.64 -11.68 2.45
CA ALA A 176 -7.51 -12.94 1.75
C ALA A 176 -6.42 -13.75 2.46
N ASP A 177 -6.84 -14.55 3.44
CA ASP A 177 -5.95 -15.32 4.32
C ASP A 177 -6.09 -16.81 4.09
N GLY A 178 -5.00 -17.51 4.35
CA GLY A 178 -4.93 -18.96 4.33
C GLY A 178 -3.56 -19.49 3.92
N PRO A 179 -3.32 -20.78 4.17
CA PRO A 179 -2.10 -21.42 3.72
C PRO A 179 -2.03 -21.48 2.20
N PRO A 180 -0.84 -21.60 1.61
CA PRO A 180 -0.68 -21.83 0.18
C PRO A 180 -1.59 -22.98 -0.30
N GLY A 181 -2.37 -22.70 -1.34
CA GLY A 181 -3.33 -23.68 -1.88
C GLY A 181 -4.76 -23.58 -1.32
N ASN A 182 -5.02 -22.77 -0.33
CA ASN A 182 -6.35 -22.61 0.24
C ASN A 182 -6.54 -21.22 0.86
N TRP A 183 -7.10 -20.29 0.08
CA TRP A 183 -7.42 -18.94 0.55
C TRP A 183 -8.93 -18.79 0.81
N LYS A 184 -9.23 -18.14 1.91
CA LYS A 184 -10.54 -17.60 2.21
C LYS A 184 -10.46 -16.08 2.16
N ALA A 185 -11.24 -15.49 1.28
CA ALA A 185 -11.34 -14.04 1.13
C ALA A 185 -12.67 -13.54 1.71
N THR A 186 -12.59 -12.44 2.44
CA THR A 186 -13.74 -11.71 3.00
C THR A 186 -13.58 -10.25 2.69
N ASP A 187 -14.57 -9.65 2.04
CA ASP A 187 -14.62 -8.21 1.69
C ASP A 187 -13.45 -7.75 0.78
N VAL A 188 -12.95 -8.61 -0.10
CA VAL A 188 -11.78 -8.38 -0.94
C VAL A 188 -12.17 -7.73 -2.27
N THR A 189 -11.57 -6.58 -2.60
CA THR A 189 -11.69 -5.97 -3.93
C THR A 189 -10.85 -6.70 -4.96
N MET A 190 -11.18 -6.58 -6.23
CA MET A 190 -10.39 -7.19 -7.31
C MET A 190 -8.97 -6.63 -7.39
N LYS A 191 -8.77 -5.38 -6.98
CA LYS A 191 -7.44 -4.77 -6.86
C LYS A 191 -6.59 -5.48 -5.80
N VAL A 192 -7.17 -5.77 -4.63
CA VAL A 192 -6.49 -6.52 -3.55
C VAL A 192 -6.18 -7.92 -4.03
N LEU A 193 -7.15 -8.63 -4.63
CA LEU A 193 -6.91 -9.97 -5.19
C LEU A 193 -5.78 -9.97 -6.23
N ALA A 194 -5.72 -8.97 -7.12
CA ALA A 194 -4.64 -8.86 -8.11
C ALA A 194 -3.26 -8.65 -7.44
N ASN A 195 -3.19 -7.85 -6.37
CA ASN A 195 -1.96 -7.67 -5.60
C ASN A 195 -1.53 -8.97 -4.92
N GLU A 196 -2.45 -9.67 -4.26
CA GLU A 196 -2.17 -10.96 -3.61
C GLU A 196 -1.71 -12.02 -4.64
N LEU A 197 -2.36 -12.10 -5.79
CA LEU A 197 -1.91 -12.97 -6.88
C LEU A 197 -0.50 -12.59 -7.35
N SER A 198 -0.18 -11.30 -7.45
CA SER A 198 1.15 -10.83 -7.85
C SER A 198 2.25 -11.31 -6.91
N SER A 199 1.93 -11.55 -5.63
CA SER A 199 2.87 -12.02 -4.62
C SER A 199 3.09 -13.53 -4.63
N LEU A 200 2.31 -14.29 -5.41
CA LEU A 200 2.47 -15.73 -5.49
C LEU A 200 3.66 -16.15 -6.36
N PRO A 201 4.46 -17.12 -5.90
CA PRO A 201 5.60 -17.64 -6.64
C PRO A 201 5.25 -18.14 -8.04
N GLU A 202 4.03 -18.66 -8.23
CA GLU A 202 3.50 -19.20 -9.49
C GLU A 202 3.55 -18.20 -10.65
N PHE A 203 3.62 -16.91 -10.36
CA PHE A 203 3.69 -15.87 -11.39
C PHE A 203 5.10 -15.38 -11.67
N GLY A 204 6.13 -15.90 -10.94
CA GLY A 204 7.53 -15.57 -11.18
C GLY A 204 7.82 -14.07 -11.07
N GLY A 205 7.17 -13.37 -10.14
CA GLY A 205 7.32 -11.93 -9.94
C GLY A 205 6.65 -11.06 -11.00
N LYS A 206 5.78 -11.60 -11.84
CA LYS A 206 4.98 -10.78 -12.77
C LYS A 206 3.83 -10.10 -12.04
N ILE A 207 3.63 -8.86 -12.39
CA ILE A 207 2.54 -8.04 -11.86
C ILE A 207 1.21 -8.55 -12.43
N VAL A 208 0.22 -8.73 -11.57
CA VAL A 208 -1.18 -8.93 -11.95
C VAL A 208 -1.91 -7.60 -11.83
N VAL A 209 -2.64 -7.21 -12.86
CA VAL A 209 -3.45 -5.98 -12.87
C VAL A 209 -4.92 -6.33 -12.98
N ASP A 210 -5.76 -5.65 -12.22
CA ASP A 210 -7.21 -5.81 -12.32
C ASP A 210 -7.74 -5.21 -13.63
N ARG A 211 -8.39 -6.04 -14.43
CA ARG A 211 -9.14 -5.71 -15.64
C ARG A 211 -10.48 -6.43 -15.68
N THR A 212 -10.98 -6.84 -14.50
CA THR A 212 -12.24 -7.56 -14.38
C THR A 212 -13.45 -6.68 -14.67
N GLY A 213 -13.36 -5.38 -14.39
CA GLY A 213 -14.49 -4.46 -14.42
C GLY A 213 -15.53 -4.76 -13.32
N LEU A 214 -15.19 -5.57 -12.33
CA LEU A 214 -16.04 -5.87 -11.19
C LEU A 214 -15.86 -4.79 -10.12
N GLU A 215 -16.94 -4.13 -9.76
CA GLU A 215 -16.97 -3.12 -8.70
C GLU A 215 -17.40 -3.74 -7.36
N GLY A 216 -16.96 -3.13 -6.25
CA GLY A 216 -17.24 -3.59 -4.89
C GLY A 216 -16.24 -4.62 -4.41
N SER A 217 -16.61 -5.30 -3.34
CA SER A 217 -15.81 -6.33 -2.68
C SER A 217 -16.56 -7.67 -2.66
N PHE A 218 -15.80 -8.75 -2.53
CA PHE A 218 -16.30 -10.11 -2.73
C PHE A 218 -15.84 -11.03 -1.62
N ASP A 219 -16.72 -11.98 -1.28
CA ASP A 219 -16.42 -13.12 -0.40
C ASP A 219 -16.26 -14.36 -1.28
N PHE A 220 -15.16 -15.09 -1.09
CA PHE A 220 -14.93 -16.34 -1.80
C PHE A 220 -13.95 -17.27 -1.07
N VAL A 221 -13.89 -18.50 -1.51
CA VAL A 221 -12.85 -19.46 -1.16
C VAL A 221 -12.25 -19.98 -2.45
N ILE A 222 -10.93 -20.05 -2.51
CA ILE A 222 -10.22 -20.64 -3.65
C ILE A 222 -9.27 -21.72 -3.16
N ARG A 223 -9.26 -22.88 -3.82
CA ARG A 223 -8.40 -24.01 -3.51
C ARG A 223 -7.66 -24.47 -4.75
N TRP A 224 -6.35 -24.61 -4.60
CA TRP A 224 -5.48 -25.06 -5.70
C TRP A 224 -4.34 -25.91 -5.15
N THR A 225 -3.66 -26.67 -6.03
CA THR A 225 -2.39 -27.31 -5.70
C THR A 225 -1.27 -26.32 -6.00
N PRO A 226 -0.52 -25.84 -4.97
CA PRO A 226 0.66 -24.99 -5.18
C PRO A 226 1.71 -25.72 -6.03
N ASP A 227 2.44 -24.97 -6.87
CA ASP A 227 3.53 -25.52 -7.67
C ASP A 227 4.71 -25.90 -6.75
N PRO A 228 5.04 -27.17 -6.59
CA PRO A 228 6.10 -27.61 -5.68
C PRO A 228 7.49 -27.14 -6.12
N THR A 229 7.65 -26.68 -7.37
CA THR A 229 8.93 -26.18 -7.90
C THR A 229 9.16 -24.72 -7.58
N MET A 230 8.12 -23.97 -7.17
CA MET A 230 8.15 -22.51 -6.99
C MET A 230 8.17 -22.06 -5.54
N GLY A 231 8.06 -22.96 -4.57
CA GLY A 231 8.07 -22.61 -3.16
C GLY A 231 8.49 -23.81 -2.33
N ALA A 232 9.78 -23.99 -2.11
CA ALA A 232 10.23 -24.89 -1.05
C ALA A 232 9.79 -24.23 0.27
N ALA A 233 8.82 -24.85 0.97
CA ALA A 233 8.61 -24.57 2.38
C ALA A 233 9.96 -24.72 3.10
N PRO A 234 10.28 -23.84 4.07
CA PRO A 234 11.54 -23.98 4.80
C PRO A 234 11.66 -25.39 5.36
N PRO A 235 12.87 -26.01 5.31
CA PRO A 235 13.05 -27.38 5.82
C PRO A 235 12.67 -27.42 7.30
N GLY A 236 11.60 -28.13 7.63
CA GLY A 236 11.09 -28.27 8.99
C GLY A 236 9.63 -27.91 9.18
N ALA A 237 8.94 -27.38 8.20
CA ALA A 237 7.49 -27.21 8.21
C ALA A 237 6.80 -28.53 7.81
N ASP A 238 7.07 -29.58 8.57
CA ASP A 238 6.35 -30.85 8.48
C ASP A 238 5.12 -30.76 9.38
N ASP A 239 4.21 -29.88 9.04
CA ASP A 239 2.92 -29.75 9.69
C ASP A 239 1.85 -30.24 8.72
N GLY A 240 1.64 -31.56 8.69
CA GLY A 240 0.42 -32.32 8.40
C GLY A 240 -0.60 -31.82 7.37
N LEU A 241 -0.38 -30.70 6.71
CA LEU A 241 -1.20 -30.19 5.62
C LEU A 241 -0.80 -30.92 4.33
N LYS A 242 -1.32 -32.14 4.17
CA LYS A 242 -1.35 -32.79 2.88
C LYS A 242 -1.98 -31.82 1.90
N SER A 243 -1.16 -31.20 1.05
CA SER A 243 -1.68 -30.53 -0.14
C SER A 243 -2.54 -31.56 -0.84
N ASP A 244 -3.81 -31.26 -1.00
CA ASP A 244 -4.73 -32.13 -1.70
C ASP A 244 -4.28 -32.19 -3.17
N SER A 245 -3.48 -33.21 -3.48
CA SER A 245 -2.92 -33.41 -4.84
C SER A 245 -4.01 -33.61 -5.90
N SER A 246 -5.27 -33.59 -5.49
CA SER A 246 -6.45 -33.65 -6.35
C SER A 246 -6.99 -32.26 -6.72
N ALA A 247 -6.51 -31.17 -6.08
CA ALA A 247 -6.94 -29.83 -6.38
C ALA A 247 -6.37 -29.35 -7.74
N PRO A 248 -7.08 -28.50 -8.49
CA PRO A 248 -6.62 -28.00 -9.79
C PRO A 248 -5.41 -27.04 -9.62
N SER A 249 -4.74 -26.72 -10.73
CA SER A 249 -3.74 -25.63 -10.74
C SER A 249 -4.40 -24.29 -10.40
N LEU A 250 -3.62 -23.31 -9.91
CA LEU A 250 -4.14 -21.98 -9.58
C LEU A 250 -4.88 -21.33 -10.76
N LEU A 251 -4.37 -21.44 -11.97
CA LEU A 251 -5.01 -20.88 -13.17
C LEU A 251 -6.38 -21.53 -13.44
N THR A 252 -6.47 -22.85 -13.27
CA THR A 252 -7.71 -23.61 -13.39
C THR A 252 -8.68 -23.24 -12.25
N ALA A 253 -8.17 -23.14 -11.02
CA ALA A 253 -8.97 -22.77 -9.84
C ALA A 253 -9.60 -21.37 -10.01
N LEU A 254 -8.82 -20.37 -10.45
CA LEU A 254 -9.33 -19.02 -10.76
C LEU A 254 -10.51 -19.08 -11.74
N GLN A 255 -10.38 -19.89 -12.78
CA GLN A 255 -11.42 -19.99 -13.82
C GLN A 255 -12.64 -20.78 -13.36
N GLU A 256 -12.44 -21.92 -12.71
CA GLU A 256 -13.51 -22.82 -12.32
C GLU A 256 -14.25 -22.38 -11.07
N GLN A 257 -13.52 -21.83 -10.09
CA GLN A 257 -14.10 -21.49 -8.78
C GLN A 257 -14.53 -20.03 -8.71
N LEU A 258 -13.74 -19.08 -9.29
CA LEU A 258 -14.03 -17.64 -9.22
C LEU A 258 -14.62 -17.07 -10.50
N GLY A 259 -14.52 -17.78 -11.63
CA GLY A 259 -14.93 -17.27 -12.93
C GLY A 259 -14.02 -16.17 -13.45
N LEU A 260 -12.74 -16.20 -13.07
CA LEU A 260 -11.69 -15.26 -13.47
C LEU A 260 -10.63 -15.98 -14.27
N LYS A 261 -9.90 -15.25 -15.12
CA LYS A 261 -8.75 -15.78 -15.87
C LYS A 261 -7.65 -14.74 -15.98
N LEU A 262 -6.44 -15.19 -16.23
CA LEU A 262 -5.28 -14.34 -16.47
C LEU A 262 -4.91 -14.33 -17.95
N GLU A 263 -4.68 -13.14 -18.48
CA GLU A 263 -4.22 -12.93 -19.85
C GLU A 263 -2.86 -12.21 -19.83
N SER A 264 -1.86 -12.79 -20.51
CA SER A 264 -0.55 -12.14 -20.61
C SER A 264 -0.64 -10.96 -21.59
N THR A 265 -0.25 -9.78 -21.13
CA THR A 265 -0.31 -8.54 -21.91
C THR A 265 0.80 -7.56 -21.51
N LYS A 266 0.82 -6.39 -22.14
CA LYS A 266 1.65 -5.25 -21.73
C LYS A 266 0.77 -4.08 -21.36
N GLU A 267 0.81 -3.69 -20.09
CA GLU A 267 -0.03 -2.61 -19.56
C GLU A 267 0.83 -1.46 -18.98
N PRO A 268 0.30 -0.25 -18.97
CA PRO A 268 0.92 0.82 -18.20
C PRO A 268 0.79 0.52 -16.71
N VAL A 269 1.93 0.39 -16.04
CA VAL A 269 2.05 0.17 -14.59
C VAL A 269 2.69 1.40 -13.98
N ASP A 270 2.17 1.83 -12.85
CA ASP A 270 2.76 2.89 -12.06
C ASP A 270 4.05 2.39 -11.39
N VAL A 271 5.15 3.05 -11.73
CA VAL A 271 6.51 2.75 -11.28
C VAL A 271 7.03 3.92 -10.48
N ILE A 272 7.59 3.64 -9.32
CA ILE A 272 8.28 4.63 -8.49
C ILE A 272 9.73 4.73 -8.97
N VAL A 273 10.10 5.90 -9.43
CA VAL A 273 11.48 6.20 -9.82
C VAL A 273 12.16 6.92 -8.66
N ILE A 274 13.27 6.37 -8.20
CA ILE A 274 14.09 6.98 -7.17
C ILE A 274 15.06 7.95 -7.86
N ASP A 275 14.84 9.25 -7.71
CA ASP A 275 15.69 10.31 -8.26
C ASP A 275 17.00 10.42 -7.48
N SER A 276 16.90 10.40 -6.16
CA SER A 276 18.04 10.44 -5.25
C SER A 276 17.72 9.88 -3.88
N ALA A 277 18.75 9.34 -3.23
CA ALA A 277 18.74 9.00 -1.81
C ALA A 277 20.17 9.11 -1.27
N GLU A 278 20.30 9.48 0.01
CA GLU A 278 21.57 9.59 0.72
C GLU A 278 21.58 8.63 1.91
N LEU A 279 22.77 8.10 2.24
CA LEU A 279 22.91 7.31 3.46
C LEU A 279 22.63 8.19 4.69
N PRO A 280 21.85 7.70 5.66
CA PRO A 280 21.53 8.48 6.84
C PRO A 280 22.78 8.68 7.70
N THR A 281 22.92 9.84 8.30
CA THR A 281 23.89 10.05 9.38
C THR A 281 23.45 9.22 10.58
N PRO A 282 24.31 8.36 11.14
CA PRO A 282 24.01 7.62 12.36
C PRO A 282 23.61 8.58 13.50
N ASN A 283 22.58 8.20 14.25
CA ASN A 283 22.17 8.92 15.46
C ASN A 283 22.83 8.29 16.68
#